data_f48ddb097c91aa4f134b5044739117bd
#
_entry.id   f48ddb097c91aa4f134b5044739117bd
#
_cell.length_a   1.000
_cell.length_b   1.000
_cell.length_c   1.000
_cell.angle_alpha   90.00
_cell.angle_beta   90.00
_cell.angle_gamma   90.00
#
_symmetry.space_group_name_H-M   'P 1'
#
loop_
_entity.id
_entity.type
_entity.pdbx_description
1 polymer ?
#
loop_
_entity_poly.entity_id
_entity_poly.type
_entity_poly.pdbx_seq_one_letter_code
_entity_poly.pdbx_strand_id
1 'polypeptide(L)'
;EGEDRLLVYDYMKFGSLEDVLHDRKKIGKKLNWEARRKIAVGAARGLAFLHHNCIPHIIHRDMKSSNVLIDEQLEARVSDFGMARLMSVVDTHLSVSTLAGTPGYVPPEYYQSFRCTTKGDVYSYGVVLLELLTGKPPTDSADFGEDNNLVGWVKQHTKLKITDVFDPELLKEDPSVELELLEHLKIACACLDDRPSRRPTMLKVMAMFKEIQAGSTVDSKTSSAAAGSIDE
;
A
#
# COMPACT_ATOMS: atom_id res chain seq x y z
N GLU A 1 -15.95 23.17 -29.86
CA GLU A 1 -16.70 22.51 -30.94
C GLU A 1 -15.89 21.32 -31.48
N GLY A 2 -15.46 20.39 -30.61
CA GLY A 2 -14.78 19.16 -30.97
C GLY A 2 -15.42 17.98 -30.23
N GLU A 3 -15.32 16.77 -30.79
CA GLU A 3 -15.82 15.55 -30.16
C GLU A 3 -14.94 15.07 -28.99
N ASP A 4 -13.88 15.81 -28.65
CA ASP A 4 -12.93 15.44 -27.60
C ASP A 4 -13.56 15.61 -26.21
N ARG A 5 -13.54 14.52 -25.42
CA ARG A 5 -13.95 14.54 -24.02
C ARG A 5 -12.69 14.64 -23.18
N LEU A 6 -12.49 15.78 -22.54
CA LEU A 6 -11.32 16.03 -21.69
C LEU A 6 -11.67 15.81 -20.21
N LEU A 7 -10.74 15.18 -19.49
CA LEU A 7 -10.76 15.11 -18.04
C LEU A 7 -9.72 16.08 -17.50
N VAL A 8 -10.10 16.86 -16.48
CA VAL A 8 -9.21 17.82 -15.82
C VAL A 8 -9.02 17.39 -14.39
N TYR A 9 -7.77 17.28 -13.96
CA TYR A 9 -7.37 16.84 -12.62
C TYR A 9 -6.47 17.88 -11.95
N ASP A 10 -6.41 17.85 -10.62
CA ASP A 10 -5.37 18.55 -9.88
C ASP A 10 -3.99 18.04 -10.30
N TYR A 11 -3.05 18.97 -10.48
CA TYR A 11 -1.67 18.60 -10.83
C TYR A 11 -0.95 17.98 -9.65
N MET A 12 -0.47 16.77 -9.82
CA MET A 12 0.27 16.01 -8.82
C MET A 12 1.76 16.11 -9.12
N LYS A 13 2.46 16.94 -8.36
CA LYS A 13 3.85 17.37 -8.63
C LYS A 13 4.83 16.21 -8.77
N PHE A 14 4.69 15.18 -7.96
CA PHE A 14 5.61 14.04 -7.96
C PHE A 14 5.13 12.88 -8.84
N GLY A 15 3.99 13.03 -9.53
CA GLY A 15 3.45 11.95 -10.36
C GLY A 15 2.94 10.77 -9.53
N SER A 16 3.18 9.56 -9.99
CA SER A 16 2.75 8.33 -9.30
C SER A 16 3.78 7.82 -8.30
N LEU A 17 3.33 6.94 -7.39
CA LEU A 17 4.22 6.22 -6.48
C LEU A 17 5.23 5.35 -7.24
N GLU A 18 4.82 4.73 -8.35
CA GLU A 18 5.72 3.97 -9.23
C GLU A 18 6.87 4.85 -9.72
N ASP A 19 6.58 6.08 -10.19
CA ASP A 19 7.58 7.04 -10.64
C ASP A 19 8.59 7.38 -9.54
N VAL A 20 8.11 7.64 -8.32
CA VAL A 20 8.96 8.10 -7.22
C VAL A 20 9.72 6.99 -6.52
N LEU A 21 9.21 5.75 -6.56
CA LEU A 21 9.81 4.61 -5.87
C LEU A 21 10.78 3.84 -6.77
N HIS A 22 10.43 3.65 -8.04
CA HIS A 22 11.16 2.80 -8.98
C HIS A 22 11.93 3.57 -10.05
N ASP A 23 11.48 4.78 -10.46
CA ASP A 23 12.22 5.62 -11.42
C ASP A 23 13.10 6.66 -10.71
N ARG A 24 14.33 6.26 -10.39
CA ARG A 24 15.32 7.10 -9.70
C ARG A 24 15.67 8.42 -10.39
N LYS A 25 15.34 8.59 -11.67
CA LYS A 25 15.69 9.79 -12.45
C LYS A 25 14.75 10.96 -12.18
N LYS A 26 13.50 10.69 -11.72
CA LYS A 26 12.46 11.73 -11.58
C LYS A 26 12.59 12.60 -10.33
N ILE A 27 13.09 12.10 -9.21
CA ILE A 27 13.06 12.85 -7.93
C ILE A 27 14.47 13.18 -7.39
N GLY A 28 15.53 12.55 -7.89
CA GLY A 28 16.92 12.80 -7.43
C GLY A 28 17.22 12.42 -5.97
N LYS A 29 16.19 12.14 -5.14
CA LYS A 29 16.31 11.71 -3.75
C LYS A 29 15.36 10.55 -3.48
N LYS A 30 15.83 9.51 -2.81
CA LYS A 30 14.98 8.40 -2.36
C LYS A 30 14.00 8.88 -1.29
N LEU A 31 12.79 8.28 -1.30
CA LEU A 31 11.84 8.46 -0.21
C LEU A 31 12.37 7.80 1.06
N ASN A 32 12.52 8.57 2.13
CA ASN A 32 12.77 8.05 3.48
C ASN A 32 11.53 7.35 4.04
N TRP A 33 11.68 6.71 5.20
CA TRP A 33 10.57 5.95 5.78
C TRP A 33 9.37 6.84 6.14
N GLU A 34 9.58 8.02 6.67
CA GLU A 34 8.49 8.94 7.03
C GLU A 34 7.62 9.29 5.82
N ALA A 35 8.23 9.58 4.67
CA ALA A 35 7.53 9.84 3.43
C ALA A 35 6.76 8.61 2.93
N ARG A 36 7.38 7.42 2.96
CA ARG A 36 6.73 6.16 2.55
C ARG A 36 5.54 5.83 3.43
N ARG A 37 5.67 5.98 4.75
CA ARG A 37 4.58 5.82 5.72
C ARG A 37 3.43 6.76 5.44
N LYS A 38 3.71 8.05 5.21
CA LYS A 38 2.70 9.05 4.87
C LYS A 38 1.91 8.64 3.62
N ILE A 39 2.61 8.20 2.57
CA ILE A 39 2.01 7.72 1.33
C ILE A 39 1.16 6.47 1.59
N ALA A 40 1.66 5.49 2.36
CA ALA A 40 0.91 4.28 2.71
C ALA A 40 -0.42 4.61 3.38
N VAL A 41 -0.39 5.47 4.41
CA VAL A 41 -1.59 5.89 5.14
C VAL A 41 -2.55 6.68 4.25
N GLY A 42 -2.04 7.56 3.39
CA GLY A 42 -2.85 8.35 2.45
C GLY A 42 -3.58 7.46 1.44
N ALA A 43 -2.88 6.50 0.83
CA ALA A 43 -3.48 5.53 -0.09
C ALA A 43 -4.54 4.66 0.59
N ALA A 44 -4.27 4.17 1.81
CA ALA A 44 -5.26 3.43 2.61
C ALA A 44 -6.50 4.25 2.92
N ARG A 45 -6.33 5.54 3.24
CA ARG A 45 -7.44 6.47 3.50
C ARG A 45 -8.33 6.66 2.26
N GLY A 46 -7.71 6.84 1.10
CA GLY A 46 -8.43 6.95 -0.18
C GLY A 46 -9.27 5.70 -0.46
N LEU A 47 -8.67 4.52 -0.31
CA LEU A 47 -9.37 3.26 -0.54
C LEU A 47 -10.46 2.99 0.52
N ALA A 48 -10.22 3.35 1.79
CA ALA A 48 -11.23 3.29 2.85
C ALA A 48 -12.44 4.18 2.54
N PHE A 49 -12.20 5.37 1.98
CA PHE A 49 -13.28 6.27 1.55
C PHE A 49 -14.16 5.62 0.48
N LEU A 50 -13.56 5.00 -0.54
CA LEU A 50 -14.30 4.31 -1.61
C LEU A 50 -15.16 3.16 -1.05
N HIS A 51 -14.59 2.37 -0.15
CA HIS A 51 -15.23 1.16 0.38
C HIS A 51 -16.31 1.44 1.42
N HIS A 52 -16.26 2.59 2.14
CA HIS A 52 -17.08 2.79 3.32
C HIS A 52 -17.86 4.11 3.35
N ASN A 53 -17.39 5.16 2.66
CA ASN A 53 -18.03 6.47 2.69
C ASN A 53 -18.82 6.78 1.41
N CYS A 54 -18.54 6.09 0.30
CA CYS A 54 -19.34 6.23 -0.92
C CYS A 54 -20.64 5.42 -0.82
N ILE A 55 -21.72 5.95 -1.38
CA ILE A 55 -23.02 5.26 -1.48
C ILE A 55 -23.49 5.39 -2.93
N PRO A 56 -23.57 4.28 -3.69
CA PRO A 56 -23.11 2.93 -3.36
C PRO A 56 -21.60 2.82 -3.17
N HIS A 57 -21.13 1.77 -2.49
CA HIS A 57 -19.70 1.53 -2.31
C HIS A 57 -18.99 1.35 -3.66
N ILE A 58 -17.72 1.71 -3.71
CA ILE A 58 -16.91 1.62 -4.93
C ILE A 58 -15.80 0.59 -4.71
N ILE A 59 -15.70 -0.38 -5.63
CA ILE A 59 -14.56 -1.26 -5.76
C ILE A 59 -13.66 -0.67 -6.85
N HIS A 60 -12.38 -0.42 -6.54
CA HIS A 60 -11.43 0.22 -7.44
C HIS A 60 -10.99 -0.73 -8.57
N ARG A 61 -10.65 -1.97 -8.25
CA ARG A 61 -10.28 -3.08 -9.13
C ARG A 61 -8.91 -2.98 -9.83
N ASP A 62 -8.23 -1.84 -9.74
CA ASP A 62 -6.88 -1.65 -10.31
C ASP A 62 -6.00 -0.83 -9.36
N MET A 63 -6.00 -1.20 -8.06
CA MET A 63 -5.12 -0.58 -7.07
C MET A 63 -3.68 -1.04 -7.33
N LYS A 64 -2.78 -0.07 -7.58
CA LYS A 64 -1.36 -0.29 -7.88
C LYS A 64 -0.57 0.98 -7.65
N SER A 65 0.76 0.91 -7.62
CA SER A 65 1.62 2.07 -7.36
C SER A 65 1.50 3.17 -8.41
N SER A 66 1.27 2.85 -9.69
CA SER A 66 1.05 3.85 -10.74
C SER A 66 -0.29 4.61 -10.62
N ASN A 67 -1.24 4.07 -9.83
CA ASN A 67 -2.53 4.72 -9.55
C ASN A 67 -2.58 5.41 -8.18
N VAL A 68 -1.47 5.52 -7.48
CA VAL A 68 -1.29 6.34 -6.28
C VAL A 68 -0.51 7.58 -6.66
N LEU A 69 -1.18 8.73 -6.76
CA LEU A 69 -0.57 10.00 -7.13
C LEU A 69 -0.12 10.77 -5.88
N ILE A 70 0.97 11.52 -6.01
CA ILE A 70 1.64 12.18 -4.89
C ILE A 70 1.78 13.67 -5.17
N ASP A 71 1.25 14.50 -4.28
CA ASP A 71 1.34 15.95 -4.36
C ASP A 71 2.66 16.49 -3.77
N GLU A 72 2.82 17.81 -3.75
CA GLU A 72 4.04 18.46 -3.26
C GLU A 72 4.24 18.35 -1.74
N GLN A 73 3.19 18.04 -0.98
CA GLN A 73 3.24 17.78 0.46
C GLN A 73 3.42 16.29 0.78
N LEU A 74 3.65 15.43 -0.23
CA LEU A 74 3.71 13.98 -0.10
C LEU A 74 2.38 13.35 0.36
N GLU A 75 1.24 14.02 0.11
CA GLU A 75 -0.08 13.41 0.31
C GLU A 75 -0.39 12.50 -0.88
N ALA A 76 -0.86 11.30 -0.56
CA ALA A 76 -1.22 10.32 -1.57
C ALA A 76 -2.72 10.36 -1.90
N ARG A 77 -3.03 10.26 -3.20
CA ARG A 77 -4.39 10.18 -3.72
C ARG A 77 -4.53 8.99 -4.65
N VAL A 78 -5.57 8.19 -4.41
CA VAL A 78 -5.94 7.10 -5.31
C VAL A 78 -6.57 7.70 -6.56
N SER A 79 -6.18 7.20 -7.73
CA SER A 79 -6.58 7.72 -9.05
C SER A 79 -6.91 6.58 -10.02
N ASP A 80 -7.32 6.93 -11.23
CA ASP A 80 -7.69 6.03 -12.32
C ASP A 80 -8.86 5.08 -11.98
N PHE A 81 -10.05 5.64 -12.04
CA PHE A 81 -11.32 4.92 -11.80
C PHE A 81 -11.87 4.24 -13.07
N GLY A 82 -11.08 4.09 -14.13
CA GLY A 82 -11.52 3.49 -15.39
C GLY A 82 -12.05 2.07 -15.23
N MET A 83 -11.50 1.31 -14.30
CA MET A 83 -11.94 -0.04 -13.96
C MET A 83 -12.91 -0.10 -12.77
N ALA A 84 -13.15 0.99 -12.07
CA ALA A 84 -13.96 1.01 -10.86
C ALA A 84 -15.43 0.61 -11.12
N ARG A 85 -16.07 0.04 -10.12
CA ARG A 85 -17.49 -0.35 -10.18
C ARG A 85 -18.20 0.02 -8.90
N LEU A 86 -19.44 0.49 -9.07
CA LEU A 86 -20.38 0.69 -7.98
C LEU A 86 -20.91 -0.67 -7.51
N MET A 87 -20.93 -0.88 -6.22
CA MET A 87 -21.45 -2.10 -5.60
C MET A 87 -22.78 -1.78 -4.91
N SER A 88 -23.85 -2.47 -5.28
CA SER A 88 -25.13 -2.33 -4.60
C SER A 88 -25.01 -2.69 -3.11
N VAL A 89 -25.83 -2.06 -2.27
CA VAL A 89 -25.85 -2.32 -0.82
C VAL A 89 -26.16 -3.79 -0.48
N VAL A 90 -26.82 -4.50 -1.40
CA VAL A 90 -27.22 -5.91 -1.24
C VAL A 90 -26.14 -6.88 -1.75
N ASP A 91 -25.25 -6.41 -2.63
CA ASP A 91 -24.27 -7.28 -3.27
C ASP A 91 -23.01 -7.40 -2.41
N THR A 92 -22.50 -8.61 -2.26
CA THR A 92 -21.22 -8.89 -1.60
C THR A 92 -20.06 -8.96 -2.58
N HIS A 93 -20.34 -9.05 -3.87
CA HIS A 93 -19.34 -9.14 -4.96
C HIS A 93 -19.96 -8.69 -6.28
N LEU A 94 -19.09 -8.36 -7.24
CA LEU A 94 -19.47 -8.08 -8.63
C LEU A 94 -18.91 -9.18 -9.53
N SER A 95 -19.78 -9.78 -10.32
CA SER A 95 -19.36 -10.70 -11.39
C SER A 95 -18.90 -9.89 -12.60
N VAL A 96 -17.75 -10.25 -13.16
CA VAL A 96 -17.17 -9.61 -14.33
C VAL A 96 -16.88 -10.65 -15.41
N SER A 97 -16.95 -10.25 -16.68
CA SER A 97 -16.72 -11.13 -17.82
C SER A 97 -15.24 -11.41 -18.12
N THR A 98 -14.35 -10.60 -17.56
CA THR A 98 -12.91 -10.68 -17.82
C THR A 98 -12.11 -10.49 -16.55
N LEU A 99 -10.92 -11.11 -16.48
CA LEU A 99 -9.97 -10.86 -15.42
C LEU A 99 -9.61 -9.37 -15.40
N ALA A 100 -9.77 -8.73 -14.25
CA ALA A 100 -9.47 -7.32 -14.05
C ALA A 100 -8.25 -7.16 -13.14
N GLY A 101 -7.44 -6.14 -13.42
CA GLY A 101 -6.30 -5.74 -12.62
C GLY A 101 -4.96 -5.92 -13.33
N THR A 102 -3.92 -5.38 -12.72
CA THR A 102 -2.55 -5.37 -13.24
C THR A 102 -1.77 -6.57 -12.68
N PRO A 103 -0.98 -7.30 -13.50
CA PRO A 103 -0.12 -8.39 -13.04
C PRO A 103 0.71 -8.00 -11.81
N GLY A 104 0.85 -8.93 -10.86
CA GLY A 104 1.52 -8.67 -9.58
C GLY A 104 0.62 -8.10 -8.48
N TYR A 105 -0.49 -7.43 -8.82
CA TYR A 105 -1.45 -6.88 -7.85
C TYR A 105 -2.75 -7.66 -7.78
N VAL A 106 -3.01 -8.55 -8.75
CA VAL A 106 -4.26 -9.31 -8.85
C VAL A 106 -4.33 -10.36 -7.73
N PRO A 107 -5.41 -10.38 -6.93
CA PRO A 107 -5.55 -11.37 -5.88
C PRO A 107 -5.80 -12.77 -6.46
N PRO A 108 -5.34 -13.86 -5.80
CA PRO A 108 -5.38 -15.21 -6.34
C PRO A 108 -6.80 -15.71 -6.64
N GLU A 109 -7.81 -15.29 -5.88
CA GLU A 109 -9.19 -15.68 -6.11
C GLU A 109 -9.78 -15.17 -7.44
N TYR A 110 -9.24 -14.09 -8.01
CA TYR A 110 -9.74 -13.56 -9.28
C TYR A 110 -9.42 -14.48 -10.46
N TYR A 111 -8.38 -15.30 -10.36
CA TYR A 111 -8.07 -16.34 -11.36
C TYR A 111 -9.03 -17.53 -11.29
N GLN A 112 -9.71 -17.74 -10.17
CA GLN A 112 -10.62 -18.87 -9.95
C GLN A 112 -12.09 -18.48 -10.13
N SER A 113 -12.43 -17.25 -9.78
CA SER A 113 -13.80 -16.75 -9.86
C SER A 113 -13.76 -15.30 -10.35
N PHE A 114 -14.47 -14.99 -11.39
CA PHE A 114 -14.61 -13.61 -11.89
C PHE A 114 -15.44 -12.73 -10.96
N ARG A 115 -15.13 -12.75 -9.66
CA ARG A 115 -15.84 -12.00 -8.61
C ARG A 115 -14.93 -10.96 -7.99
N CYS A 116 -15.24 -9.69 -8.25
CA CYS A 116 -14.51 -8.59 -7.64
C CYS A 116 -15.15 -8.18 -6.32
N THR A 117 -14.33 -7.91 -5.32
CA THR A 117 -14.75 -7.53 -3.97
C THR A 117 -13.84 -6.43 -3.42
N THR A 118 -14.28 -5.73 -2.38
CA THR A 118 -13.42 -4.81 -1.61
C THR A 118 -12.19 -5.52 -1.03
N LYS A 119 -12.29 -6.83 -0.76
CA LYS A 119 -11.15 -7.64 -0.29
C LYS A 119 -10.09 -7.88 -1.37
N GLY A 120 -10.46 -7.80 -2.66
CA GLY A 120 -9.51 -7.79 -3.76
C GLY A 120 -8.68 -6.50 -3.77
N ASP A 121 -9.32 -5.34 -3.59
CA ASP A 121 -8.60 -4.06 -3.47
C ASP A 121 -7.66 -4.05 -2.25
N VAL A 122 -8.09 -4.66 -1.12
CA VAL A 122 -7.23 -4.81 0.07
C VAL A 122 -5.97 -5.62 -0.24
N TYR A 123 -6.10 -6.71 -1.01
CA TYR A 123 -4.93 -7.48 -1.45
C TYR A 123 -3.99 -6.63 -2.29
N SER A 124 -4.51 -5.96 -3.32
CA SER A 124 -3.72 -5.09 -4.19
C SER A 124 -3.04 -3.96 -3.41
N TYR A 125 -3.73 -3.37 -2.41
CA TYR A 125 -3.12 -2.42 -1.48
C TYR A 125 -2.00 -3.07 -0.65
N GLY A 126 -2.16 -4.31 -0.21
CA GLY A 126 -1.11 -5.07 0.48
C GLY A 126 0.17 -5.18 -0.36
N VAL A 127 0.04 -5.36 -1.69
CA VAL A 127 1.19 -5.34 -2.61
C VAL A 127 1.84 -3.96 -2.66
N VAL A 128 1.06 -2.88 -2.77
CA VAL A 128 1.58 -1.50 -2.73
C VAL A 128 2.35 -1.23 -1.42
N LEU A 129 1.85 -1.75 -0.29
CA LEU A 129 2.54 -1.61 0.99
C LEU A 129 3.86 -2.39 1.01
N LEU A 130 3.93 -3.59 0.37
CA LEU A 130 5.20 -4.29 0.18
C LEU A 130 6.19 -3.51 -0.69
N GLU A 131 5.74 -2.88 -1.77
CA GLU A 131 6.61 -2.01 -2.59
C GLU A 131 7.25 -0.90 -1.75
N LEU A 132 6.45 -0.24 -0.88
CA LEU A 132 6.93 0.82 0.02
C LEU A 132 7.94 0.31 1.05
N LEU A 133 7.79 -0.93 1.54
CA LEU A 133 8.68 -1.53 2.54
C LEU A 133 9.99 -2.04 1.92
N THR A 134 9.90 -2.64 0.73
CA THR A 134 11.03 -3.34 0.10
C THR A 134 11.77 -2.51 -0.93
N GLY A 135 11.12 -1.47 -1.48
CA GLY A 135 11.64 -0.72 -2.63
C GLY A 135 11.68 -1.52 -3.93
N LYS A 136 11.06 -2.72 -3.97
CA LYS A 136 11.05 -3.61 -5.13
C LYS A 136 9.72 -3.52 -5.88
N PRO A 137 9.73 -3.62 -7.24
CA PRO A 137 8.51 -3.71 -8.04
C PRO A 137 7.78 -5.04 -7.78
N PRO A 138 6.46 -5.13 -8.10
CA PRO A 138 5.66 -6.32 -7.80
C PRO A 138 6.03 -7.54 -8.64
N THR A 139 6.60 -7.32 -9.84
CA THR A 139 7.04 -8.34 -10.81
C THR A 139 8.38 -7.94 -11.42
N ASP A 140 8.96 -8.82 -12.22
CA ASP A 140 10.13 -8.54 -13.09
C ASP A 140 11.42 -8.12 -12.34
N SER A 141 11.57 -8.52 -11.08
CA SER A 141 12.83 -8.35 -10.35
C SER A 141 13.68 -9.62 -10.48
N ALA A 142 14.96 -9.43 -10.84
CA ALA A 142 15.94 -10.52 -10.87
C ALA A 142 16.11 -11.22 -9.51
N ASP A 143 15.71 -10.54 -8.43
CA ASP A 143 15.82 -11.04 -7.05
C ASP A 143 14.75 -12.07 -6.68
N PHE A 144 13.66 -12.20 -7.45
CA PHE A 144 12.52 -13.03 -7.06
C PHE A 144 12.71 -14.53 -7.33
N GLY A 145 13.72 -14.92 -8.12
CA GLY A 145 13.99 -16.32 -8.44
C GLY A 145 12.77 -17.03 -9.06
N GLU A 146 12.47 -18.23 -8.58
CA GLU A 146 11.36 -19.05 -9.08
C GLU A 146 9.96 -18.48 -8.72
N ASP A 147 9.85 -17.66 -7.69
CA ASP A 147 8.57 -17.07 -7.24
C ASP A 147 8.02 -16.00 -8.20
N ASN A 148 8.87 -15.42 -9.05
CA ASN A 148 8.56 -14.42 -10.08
C ASN A 148 7.68 -13.24 -9.64
N ASN A 149 7.46 -13.04 -8.33
CA ASN A 149 6.68 -11.93 -7.79
C ASN A 149 7.06 -11.58 -6.36
N LEU A 150 6.79 -10.31 -6.01
CA LEU A 150 7.13 -9.75 -4.71
C LEU A 150 6.47 -10.46 -3.53
N VAL A 151 5.20 -10.87 -3.67
CA VAL A 151 4.45 -11.52 -2.58
C VAL A 151 5.06 -12.87 -2.22
N GLY A 152 5.38 -13.70 -3.21
CA GLY A 152 6.05 -14.99 -3.01
C GLY A 152 7.44 -14.80 -2.39
N TRP A 153 8.21 -13.86 -2.94
CA TRP A 153 9.54 -13.52 -2.43
C TRP A 153 9.51 -13.10 -0.96
N VAL A 154 8.58 -12.21 -0.55
CA VAL A 154 8.42 -11.79 0.84
C VAL A 154 8.00 -12.97 1.73
N LYS A 155 7.04 -13.79 1.31
CA LYS A 155 6.59 -14.98 2.06
C LYS A 155 7.74 -15.96 2.32
N GLN A 156 8.68 -16.10 1.39
CA GLN A 156 9.84 -16.94 1.55
C GLN A 156 10.88 -16.33 2.50
N HIS A 157 11.25 -15.07 2.30
CA HIS A 157 12.29 -14.37 3.06
C HIS A 157 11.89 -14.12 4.51
N THR A 158 10.62 -13.86 4.80
CA THR A 158 10.14 -13.72 6.19
C THR A 158 10.32 -14.99 7.03
N LYS A 159 10.43 -16.16 6.40
CA LYS A 159 10.72 -17.43 7.10
C LYS A 159 12.22 -17.62 7.38
N LEU A 160 13.09 -16.94 6.66
CA LEU A 160 14.54 -17.02 6.80
C LEU A 160 15.06 -15.92 7.72
N LYS A 161 14.98 -14.69 7.27
CA LYS A 161 15.41 -13.51 8.01
C LYS A 161 14.54 -12.32 7.62
N ILE A 162 13.65 -11.93 8.50
CA ILE A 162 12.62 -10.95 8.24
C ILE A 162 13.16 -9.56 7.86
N THR A 163 14.32 -9.18 8.42
CA THR A 163 14.96 -7.88 8.15
C THR A 163 15.48 -7.74 6.73
N ASP A 164 15.80 -8.86 6.06
CA ASP A 164 16.31 -8.85 4.68
C ASP A 164 15.20 -8.53 3.64
N VAL A 165 13.95 -8.46 4.10
CA VAL A 165 12.80 -8.04 3.29
C VAL A 165 12.81 -6.54 3.04
N PHE A 166 13.29 -5.74 3.98
CA PHE A 166 13.20 -4.29 3.91
C PHE A 166 14.21 -3.68 2.91
N ASP A 167 13.85 -2.53 2.34
CA ASP A 167 14.80 -1.73 1.55
C ASP A 167 16.00 -1.39 2.45
N PRO A 168 17.21 -1.88 2.12
CA PRO A 168 18.38 -1.70 2.99
C PRO A 168 18.76 -0.23 3.19
N GLU A 169 18.36 0.65 2.29
CA GLU A 169 18.62 2.09 2.43
C GLU A 169 17.82 2.71 3.58
N LEU A 170 16.61 2.19 3.89
CA LEU A 170 15.80 2.67 5.02
C LEU A 170 16.51 2.41 6.35
N LEU A 171 17.00 1.19 6.55
CA LEU A 171 17.72 0.79 7.76
C LEU A 171 19.12 1.43 7.87
N LYS A 172 19.72 1.76 6.73
CA LYS A 172 21.00 2.48 6.69
C LYS A 172 20.83 3.96 7.05
N GLU A 173 19.72 4.58 6.62
CA GLU A 173 19.41 5.98 6.91
C GLU A 173 19.01 6.16 8.38
N ASP A 174 18.16 5.26 8.90
CA ASP A 174 17.70 5.27 10.29
C ASP A 174 17.43 3.85 10.79
N PRO A 175 18.36 3.22 11.54
CA PRO A 175 18.16 1.89 12.11
C PRO A 175 16.99 1.81 13.12
N SER A 176 16.56 2.93 13.70
CA SER A 176 15.50 2.93 14.72
C SER A 176 14.11 2.60 14.15
N VAL A 177 13.93 2.73 12.83
CA VAL A 177 12.64 2.45 12.16
C VAL A 177 12.33 0.96 12.00
N GLU A 178 13.27 0.06 12.31
CA GLU A 178 13.12 -1.39 12.10
C GLU A 178 11.84 -1.95 12.73
N LEU A 179 11.55 -1.59 13.98
CA LEU A 179 10.34 -2.05 14.66
C LEU A 179 9.07 -1.55 13.95
N GLU A 180 9.06 -0.31 13.52
CA GLU A 180 7.94 0.26 12.79
C GLU A 180 7.75 -0.40 11.42
N LEU A 181 8.84 -0.71 10.71
CA LEU A 181 8.81 -1.47 9.46
C LEU A 181 8.20 -2.85 9.66
N LEU A 182 8.57 -3.55 10.75
CA LEU A 182 8.01 -4.85 11.12
C LEU A 182 6.50 -4.78 11.37
N GLU A 183 6.02 -3.76 12.08
CA GLU A 183 4.59 -3.58 12.31
C GLU A 183 3.83 -3.30 11.00
N HIS A 184 4.39 -2.49 10.10
CA HIS A 184 3.80 -2.25 8.78
C HIS A 184 3.82 -3.52 7.90
N LEU A 185 4.85 -4.34 8.01
CA LEU A 185 4.91 -5.64 7.32
C LEU A 185 3.80 -6.59 7.80
N LYS A 186 3.46 -6.58 9.09
CA LYS A 186 2.32 -7.36 9.62
C LYS A 186 1.00 -6.91 8.98
N ILE A 187 0.82 -5.58 8.77
CA ILE A 187 -0.35 -5.05 8.06
C ILE A 187 -0.37 -5.57 6.61
N ALA A 188 0.76 -5.48 5.90
CA ALA A 188 0.85 -5.98 4.52
C ALA A 188 0.51 -7.48 4.45
N CYS A 189 1.09 -8.29 5.32
CA CYS A 189 0.80 -9.73 5.38
C CYS A 189 -0.67 -10.03 5.67
N ALA A 190 -1.31 -9.26 6.56
CA ALA A 190 -2.75 -9.42 6.83
C ALA A 190 -3.61 -9.08 5.60
N CYS A 191 -3.22 -8.05 4.82
CA CYS A 191 -3.88 -7.70 3.57
C CYS A 191 -3.70 -8.78 2.48
N LEU A 192 -2.59 -9.51 2.51
CA LEU A 192 -2.19 -10.51 1.52
C LEU A 192 -2.57 -11.95 1.90
N ASP A 193 -3.46 -12.14 2.90
CA ASP A 193 -3.95 -13.48 3.25
C ASP A 193 -4.62 -14.13 2.02
N ASP A 194 -4.30 -15.39 1.78
CA ASP A 194 -4.82 -16.13 0.63
C ASP A 194 -6.34 -16.27 0.67
N ARG A 195 -6.93 -16.23 1.86
CA ARG A 195 -8.39 -16.26 2.09
C ARG A 195 -8.94 -14.83 2.18
N PRO A 196 -9.76 -14.38 1.21
CA PRO A 196 -10.31 -13.02 1.21
C PRO A 196 -11.05 -12.64 2.51
N SER A 197 -11.74 -13.62 3.12
CA SER A 197 -12.49 -13.40 4.37
C SER A 197 -11.61 -13.05 5.58
N ARG A 198 -10.32 -13.42 5.56
CA ARG A 198 -9.36 -13.12 6.62
C ARG A 198 -8.69 -11.77 6.46
N ARG A 199 -8.65 -11.24 5.26
CA ARG A 199 -8.09 -9.90 5.02
C ARG A 199 -8.88 -8.86 5.81
N PRO A 200 -8.24 -7.86 6.43
CA PRO A 200 -8.94 -6.77 7.12
C PRO A 200 -9.83 -5.98 6.14
N THR A 201 -10.73 -5.16 6.66
CA THR A 201 -11.32 -4.05 5.89
C THR A 201 -10.35 -2.87 5.87
N MET A 202 -10.52 -1.93 4.93
CA MET A 202 -9.66 -0.74 4.91
C MET A 202 -9.82 0.14 6.15
N LEU A 203 -11.00 0.16 6.80
CA LEU A 203 -11.17 0.80 8.11
C LEU A 203 -10.31 0.13 9.19
N LYS A 204 -10.22 -1.22 9.19
CA LYS A 204 -9.36 -1.93 10.14
C LYS A 204 -7.89 -1.66 9.85
N VAL A 205 -7.47 -1.60 8.57
CA VAL A 205 -6.11 -1.19 8.18
C VAL A 205 -5.78 0.20 8.73
N MET A 206 -6.70 1.16 8.59
CA MET A 206 -6.52 2.50 9.16
C MET A 206 -6.41 2.50 10.68
N ALA A 207 -7.17 1.63 11.37
CA ALA A 207 -7.05 1.47 12.82
C ALA A 207 -5.67 0.89 13.21
N MET A 208 -5.18 -0.11 12.48
CA MET A 208 -3.84 -0.69 12.72
C MET A 208 -2.72 0.35 12.55
N PHE A 209 -2.78 1.21 11.53
CA PHE A 209 -1.82 2.33 11.42
C PHE A 209 -1.87 3.29 12.59
N LYS A 210 -3.07 3.61 13.11
CA LYS A 210 -3.21 4.46 14.29
C LYS A 210 -2.64 3.81 15.56
N GLU A 211 -2.79 2.50 15.71
CA GLU A 211 -2.22 1.74 16.83
C GLU A 211 -0.68 1.81 16.82
N ILE A 212 -0.04 1.65 15.65
CA ILE A 212 1.42 1.82 15.51
C ILE A 212 1.85 3.24 15.90
N GLN A 213 1.17 4.26 15.39
CA GLN A 213 1.47 5.66 15.72
C GLN A 213 1.35 5.96 17.21
N ALA A 214 0.34 5.41 17.88
CA ALA A 214 0.15 5.58 19.32
C ALA A 214 1.26 4.92 20.14
N GLY A 215 1.71 3.71 19.74
CA GLY A 215 2.84 3.01 20.37
C GLY A 215 4.14 3.80 20.27
N SER A 216 4.48 4.29 19.09
CA SER A 216 5.70 5.08 18.84
C SER A 216 5.76 6.38 19.66
N THR A 217 4.60 7.00 19.97
CA THR A 217 4.55 8.23 20.78
C THR A 217 4.71 7.97 22.27
N VAL A 218 4.40 6.79 22.77
CA VAL A 218 4.59 6.41 24.17
C VAL A 218 6.06 6.15 24.46
N ASP A 219 6.74 5.41 23.59
CA ASP A 219 8.17 5.09 23.74
C ASP A 219 9.06 6.34 23.67
N SER A 220 8.72 7.30 22.83
CA SER A 220 9.45 8.57 22.74
C SER A 220 9.32 9.44 24.00
N LYS A 221 8.17 9.39 24.69
CA LYS A 221 7.95 10.14 25.94
C LYS A 221 8.64 9.48 27.14
N THR A 222 8.71 8.16 27.21
CA THR A 222 9.42 7.45 28.28
C THR A 222 10.94 7.61 28.15
N SER A 223 11.48 7.65 26.92
CA SER A 223 12.90 7.88 26.68
C SER A 223 13.34 9.31 27.05
N SER A 224 12.50 10.31 26.83
CA SER A 224 12.81 11.71 27.21
C SER A 224 12.69 11.97 28.72
N ALA A 225 11.85 11.23 29.43
CA ALA A 225 11.69 11.33 30.87
C ALA A 225 12.87 10.68 31.64
N ALA A 226 13.51 9.66 31.05
CA ALA A 226 14.67 8.99 31.64
C ALA A 226 15.99 9.80 31.49
N ALA A 227 16.06 10.72 30.52
CA ALA A 227 17.24 11.56 30.28
C ALA A 227 17.28 12.84 31.16
N GLY A 228 16.18 13.15 31.86
CA GLY A 228 16.05 14.38 32.68
C GLY A 228 16.32 14.22 34.17
N SER A 229 16.81 13.06 34.66
CA SER A 229 17.00 12.77 36.09
C SER A 229 18.44 12.46 36.49
N ILE A 230 19.44 12.99 35.81
CA ILE A 230 20.85 12.91 36.21
C ILE A 230 21.41 14.35 36.14
N ASP A 231 21.04 15.21 37.11
CA ASP A 231 21.75 16.39 37.52
C ASP A 231 21.06 16.93 38.79
N GLU A 232 21.42 16.35 39.93
CA GLU A 232 21.42 16.98 41.26
C GLU A 232 22.51 16.34 42.15
#